data_e8fb3943e9ff032ed35e0204aef0e5a7
#
_entry.id   e8fb3943e9ff032ed35e0204aef0e5a7
#
_cell.length_a   1.000
_cell.length_b   1.000
_cell.length_c   1.000
_cell.angle_alpha   90.00
_cell.angle_beta   90.00
_cell.angle_gamma   90.00
#
_symmetry.space_group_name_H-M   'P 1'
#
loop_
_entity.id
_entity.type
_entity.pdbx_description
1 polymer ?
#
loop_
_entity_poly.entity_id
_entity_poly.type
_entity_poly.pdbx_seq_one_letter_code
_entity_poly.pdbx_strand_id
1 'polypeptide(L)'
;MGEFSFENQALGAFMTYRLDGEETLDSLAMGMLSNNQIPGILPVSCVRTDGGQVVRFRSSSLTALMGCWGGAITRQKLLTFLTSFCRAALECRDYLLDPERIVLGWDRVFLDPLTGEARVAYLPVLGAQVQQPTAGAFLRDLLQHTTFAPNEDSSHIPILLNAVNQTNFSLEELYGQLRQLSAGKTPVQPVTPGKAPQPVQPV
;
A
#
# COMPACT_ATOMS: atom_id res chain seq x y z
N MET A 1 -17.30 16.06 4.38
CA MET A 1 -16.28 15.11 3.88
C MET A 1 -14.97 15.54 4.47
N GLY A 2 -14.34 14.68 5.26
CA GLY A 2 -13.07 14.99 5.90
C GLY A 2 -11.95 15.24 4.90
N GLU A 3 -10.92 15.94 5.34
CA GLU A 3 -9.86 16.44 4.46
C GLU A 3 -8.47 16.08 4.99
N PHE A 4 -7.59 15.63 4.06
CA PHE A 4 -6.17 15.44 4.34
C PHE A 4 -5.40 16.73 4.15
N SER A 5 -4.44 16.99 5.03
CA SER A 5 -3.47 18.07 4.91
C SER A 5 -2.10 17.65 5.45
N PHE A 6 -1.07 18.45 5.20
CA PHE A 6 0.28 18.21 5.66
C PHE A 6 0.75 19.35 6.52
N GLU A 7 1.31 19.04 7.68
CA GLU A 7 1.78 20.01 8.65
C GLU A 7 3.24 19.75 9.02
N ASN A 8 4.05 20.79 8.98
CA ASN A 8 5.40 20.78 9.54
C ASN A 8 5.39 21.58 10.84
N GLN A 9 5.65 20.90 11.94
CA GLN A 9 5.69 21.48 13.28
C GLN A 9 7.07 21.27 13.91
N ALA A 10 7.35 21.94 15.02
CA ALA A 10 8.61 21.76 15.75
C ALA A 10 8.86 20.31 16.18
N LEU A 11 7.80 19.52 16.35
CA LEU A 11 7.84 18.11 16.74
C LEU A 11 7.95 17.14 15.54
N GLY A 12 7.98 17.64 14.30
CA GLY A 12 8.12 16.84 13.08
C GLY A 12 7.07 17.11 12.01
N ALA A 13 7.15 16.31 10.95
CA ALA A 13 6.18 16.34 9.84
C ALA A 13 5.02 15.38 10.13
N PHE A 14 3.81 15.83 9.80
CA PHE A 14 2.58 15.07 9.97
C PHE A 14 1.71 15.17 8.72
N MET A 15 1.15 14.05 8.31
CA MET A 15 -0.07 14.03 7.51
C MET A 15 -1.24 14.07 8.48
N THR A 16 -2.23 14.89 8.23
CA THR A 16 -3.38 15.06 9.12
C THR A 16 -4.69 14.80 8.37
N TYR A 17 -5.68 14.31 9.10
CA TYR A 17 -7.05 14.17 8.61
C TYR A 17 -8.00 14.85 9.57
N ARG A 18 -8.70 15.86 9.08
CA ARG A 18 -9.74 16.55 9.86
C ARG A 18 -11.07 15.85 9.63
N LEU A 19 -11.69 15.40 10.73
CA LEU A 19 -12.99 14.76 10.66
C LEU A 19 -14.07 15.76 10.26
N ASP A 20 -14.99 15.33 9.41
CA ASP A 20 -16.25 16.01 9.13
C ASP A 20 -17.26 15.78 10.26
N GLY A 21 -18.32 16.59 10.32
CA GLY A 21 -19.30 16.55 11.40
C GLY A 21 -20.06 15.24 11.60
N GLU A 22 -20.17 14.42 10.55
CA GLU A 22 -20.81 13.10 10.59
C GLU A 22 -19.83 11.94 10.83
N GLU A 23 -18.54 12.21 10.74
CA GLU A 23 -17.49 11.21 10.93
C GLU A 23 -17.17 11.05 12.42
N THR A 24 -16.91 9.82 12.83
CA THR A 24 -16.57 9.50 14.22
C THR A 24 -15.28 8.70 14.32
N LEU A 25 -14.52 8.95 15.38
CA LEU A 25 -13.28 8.19 15.64
C LEU A 25 -13.64 6.74 16.00
N ASP A 26 -13.01 5.79 15.32
CA ASP A 26 -13.07 4.37 15.67
C ASP A 26 -12.17 4.13 16.90
N SER A 27 -12.79 4.02 18.07
CA SER A 27 -12.07 3.86 19.34
C SER A 27 -11.31 2.54 19.43
N LEU A 28 -11.82 1.45 18.81
CA LEU A 28 -11.13 0.17 18.76
C LEU A 28 -9.87 0.27 17.91
N ALA A 29 -10.00 0.77 16.68
CA ALA A 29 -8.86 0.96 15.78
C ALA A 29 -7.82 1.91 16.38
N MET A 30 -8.26 3.03 16.99
CA MET A 30 -7.34 3.94 17.70
C MET A 30 -6.63 3.25 18.86
N GLY A 31 -7.32 2.43 19.62
CA GLY A 31 -6.73 1.63 20.69
C GLY A 31 -5.65 0.68 20.18
N MET A 32 -5.93 -0.05 19.10
CA MET A 32 -4.96 -0.95 18.48
C MET A 32 -3.73 -0.21 17.96
N LEU A 33 -3.94 0.90 17.23
CA LEU A 33 -2.86 1.71 16.66
C LEU A 33 -2.01 2.43 17.72
N SER A 34 -2.61 2.84 18.83
CA SER A 34 -1.90 3.59 19.88
C SER A 34 -1.10 2.68 20.82
N ASN A 35 -1.55 1.45 21.02
CA ASN A 35 -0.92 0.51 21.95
C ASN A 35 0.02 -0.50 21.27
N ASN A 36 0.08 -0.53 19.95
CA ASN A 36 0.92 -1.45 19.19
C ASN A 36 1.77 -0.71 18.16
N GLN A 37 2.96 -1.24 17.91
CA GLN A 37 3.80 -0.83 16.79
C GLN A 37 3.58 -1.80 15.62
N ILE A 38 2.62 -1.45 14.76
CA ILE A 38 2.29 -2.30 13.60
C ILE A 38 3.29 -2.01 12.49
N PRO A 39 4.03 -3.03 12.00
CA PRO A 39 5.04 -2.84 10.97
C PRO A 39 4.47 -2.20 9.70
N GLY A 40 5.11 -1.15 9.22
CA GLY A 40 4.69 -0.43 8.01
C GLY A 40 3.55 0.57 8.21
N ILE A 41 2.85 0.57 9.35
CA ILE A 41 1.81 1.55 9.66
C ILE A 41 2.42 2.77 10.37
N LEU A 42 2.00 3.97 9.96
CA LEU A 42 2.44 5.21 10.56
C LEU A 42 1.90 5.36 12.00
N PRO A 43 2.72 5.84 12.94
CA PRO A 43 2.23 6.20 14.26
C PRO A 43 1.12 7.25 14.17
N VAL A 44 0.03 7.01 14.89
CA VAL A 44 -1.16 7.84 14.86
C VAL A 44 -1.44 8.47 16.21
N SER A 45 -2.02 9.66 16.19
CA SER A 45 -2.57 10.33 17.36
C SER A 45 -3.83 11.11 16.96
N CYS A 46 -4.70 11.39 17.92
CA CYS A 46 -5.84 12.24 17.70
C CYS A 46 -5.77 13.44 18.63
N VAL A 47 -6.01 14.61 18.10
CA VAL A 47 -6.07 15.86 18.85
C VAL A 47 -7.41 16.53 18.64
N ARG A 48 -7.92 17.20 19.69
CA ARG A 48 -9.09 18.04 19.58
C ARG A 48 -8.64 19.49 19.43
N THR A 49 -9.17 20.16 18.44
CA THR A 49 -8.93 21.59 18.16
C THR A 49 -10.27 22.34 18.19
N ASP A 50 -10.24 23.66 18.12
CA ASP A 50 -11.46 24.49 18.01
C ASP A 50 -12.28 24.15 16.75
N GLY A 51 -11.62 23.61 15.71
CA GLY A 51 -12.26 23.17 14.46
C GLY A 51 -12.65 21.71 14.43
N GLY A 52 -12.69 20.98 15.56
CA GLY A 52 -13.08 19.58 15.64
C GLY A 52 -11.93 18.60 15.95
N GLN A 53 -12.13 17.34 15.63
CA GLN A 53 -11.12 16.29 15.82
C GLN A 53 -10.20 16.18 14.61
N VAL A 54 -8.91 16.01 14.87
CA VAL A 54 -7.88 15.84 13.84
C VAL A 54 -7.06 14.60 14.16
N VAL A 55 -7.05 13.63 13.25
CA VAL A 55 -6.15 12.47 13.29
C VAL A 55 -4.82 12.89 12.66
N ARG A 56 -3.72 12.58 13.33
CA ARG A 56 -2.36 12.91 12.91
C ARG A 56 -1.54 11.65 12.72
N PHE A 57 -0.90 11.54 11.57
CA PHE A 57 0.02 10.47 11.22
C PHE A 57 1.44 11.03 11.15
N ARG A 58 2.35 10.50 11.96
CA ARG A 58 3.74 10.96 11.97
C ARG A 58 4.45 10.49 10.71
N SER A 59 4.88 11.43 9.86
CA SER A 59 5.60 11.17 8.62
C SER A 59 7.03 11.73 8.62
N SER A 60 7.56 12.07 9.80
CA SER A 60 8.91 12.60 9.96
C SER A 60 9.95 11.64 9.37
N SER A 61 10.92 12.18 8.64
CA SER A 61 11.99 11.41 7.97
C SER A 61 11.53 10.48 6.85
N LEU A 62 10.27 10.55 6.46
CA LEU A 62 9.71 9.79 5.33
C LEU A 62 9.51 10.71 4.13
N THR A 63 9.51 10.12 2.95
CA THR A 63 9.24 10.85 1.71
C THR A 63 8.00 10.29 1.04
N ALA A 64 7.04 11.15 0.68
CA ALA A 64 5.88 10.73 -0.10
C ALA A 64 6.32 10.19 -1.47
N LEU A 65 5.61 9.18 -1.99
CA LEU A 65 5.95 8.57 -3.28
C LEU A 65 6.02 9.59 -4.41
N MET A 66 5.13 10.57 -4.42
CA MET A 66 5.13 11.66 -5.39
C MET A 66 6.49 12.37 -5.48
N GLY A 67 7.22 12.48 -4.37
CA GLY A 67 8.51 13.16 -4.30
C GLY A 67 9.73 12.27 -4.60
N CYS A 68 9.59 10.94 -4.61
CA CYS A 68 10.74 10.03 -4.70
C CYS A 68 10.62 8.90 -5.74
N TRP A 69 9.48 8.76 -6.41
CA TRP A 69 9.24 7.68 -7.36
C TRP A 69 9.46 8.09 -8.83
N GLY A 70 9.64 9.37 -9.12
CA GLY A 70 9.83 9.89 -10.48
C GLY A 70 11.21 9.64 -11.10
N GLY A 71 12.16 9.04 -10.35
CA GLY A 71 13.49 8.70 -10.82
C GLY A 71 13.63 7.24 -11.25
N ALA A 72 14.86 6.86 -11.66
CA ALA A 72 15.17 5.48 -12.01
C ALA A 72 15.12 4.56 -10.77
N ILE A 73 14.25 3.56 -10.81
CA ILE A 73 14.01 2.61 -9.73
C ILE A 73 14.77 1.31 -10.03
N THR A 74 15.48 0.78 -9.04
CA THR A 74 16.08 -0.55 -9.14
C THR A 74 15.06 -1.63 -8.82
N ARG A 75 15.27 -2.83 -9.37
CA ARG A 75 14.47 -4.02 -9.01
C ARG A 75 14.38 -4.21 -7.50
N GLN A 76 15.51 -4.11 -6.81
CA GLN A 76 15.57 -4.27 -5.36
C GLN A 76 14.66 -3.27 -4.64
N LYS A 77 14.72 -1.99 -5.02
CA LYS A 77 13.88 -0.94 -4.40
C LYS A 77 12.41 -1.21 -4.63
N LEU A 78 12.01 -1.60 -5.85
CA LEU A 78 10.62 -1.95 -6.17
C LEU A 78 10.13 -3.13 -5.34
N LEU A 79 10.89 -4.25 -5.32
CA LEU A 79 10.49 -5.45 -4.59
C LEU A 79 10.43 -5.21 -3.08
N THR A 80 11.38 -4.44 -2.51
CA THR A 80 11.36 -4.06 -1.09
C THR A 80 10.12 -3.25 -0.75
N PHE A 81 9.80 -2.24 -1.57
CA PHE A 81 8.62 -1.41 -1.39
C PHE A 81 7.33 -2.24 -1.46
N LEU A 82 7.14 -3.01 -2.53
CA LEU A 82 5.93 -3.82 -2.71
C LEU A 82 5.76 -4.87 -1.61
N THR A 83 6.85 -5.54 -1.22
CA THR A 83 6.81 -6.55 -0.17
C THR A 83 6.42 -5.94 1.18
N SER A 84 7.01 -4.80 1.54
CA SER A 84 6.69 -4.11 2.79
C SER A 84 5.28 -3.51 2.79
N PHE A 85 4.80 -3.02 1.64
CA PHE A 85 3.42 -2.56 1.48
C PHE A 85 2.42 -3.70 1.70
N CYS A 86 2.59 -4.83 1.01
CA CYS A 86 1.71 -5.98 1.19
C CYS A 86 1.75 -6.49 2.63
N ARG A 87 2.94 -6.58 3.24
CA ARG A 87 3.10 -6.98 4.63
C ARG A 87 2.31 -6.06 5.56
N ALA A 88 2.47 -4.74 5.44
CA ALA A 88 1.74 -3.78 6.27
C ALA A 88 0.22 -3.94 6.17
N ALA A 89 -0.29 -4.14 4.95
CA ALA A 89 -1.72 -4.34 4.73
C ALA A 89 -2.24 -5.67 5.30
N LEU A 90 -1.47 -6.75 5.18
CA LEU A 90 -1.85 -8.07 5.70
C LEU A 90 -1.80 -8.11 7.22
N GLU A 91 -0.77 -7.53 7.83
CA GLU A 91 -0.62 -7.45 9.29
C GLU A 91 -1.74 -6.66 9.98
N CYS A 92 -2.41 -5.73 9.28
CA CYS A 92 -3.58 -5.04 9.83
C CYS A 92 -4.62 -6.01 10.40
N ARG A 93 -4.83 -7.16 9.75
CA ARG A 93 -5.82 -8.17 10.18
C ARG A 93 -5.49 -8.78 11.53
N ASP A 94 -4.21 -8.96 11.84
CA ASP A 94 -3.74 -9.52 13.11
C ASP A 94 -4.05 -8.57 14.30
N TYR A 95 -4.29 -7.29 13.97
CA TYR A 95 -4.67 -6.24 14.92
C TYR A 95 -6.15 -5.84 14.81
N LEU A 96 -7.00 -6.66 14.20
CA LEU A 96 -8.43 -6.40 13.99
C LEU A 96 -8.69 -5.09 13.20
N LEU A 97 -7.78 -4.72 12.34
CA LEU A 97 -7.87 -3.55 11.47
C LEU A 97 -8.24 -3.99 10.06
N ASP A 98 -9.18 -3.29 9.44
CA ASP A 98 -9.61 -3.54 8.08
C ASP A 98 -8.60 -2.94 7.08
N PRO A 99 -7.90 -3.76 6.24
CA PRO A 99 -6.93 -3.26 5.28
C PRO A 99 -7.49 -2.24 4.27
N GLU A 100 -8.81 -2.21 4.03
CA GLU A 100 -9.43 -1.26 3.12
C GLU A 100 -9.39 0.19 3.64
N ARG A 101 -9.14 0.36 4.94
CA ARG A 101 -8.96 1.69 5.57
C ARG A 101 -7.52 2.21 5.52
N ILE A 102 -6.62 1.50 4.86
CA ILE A 102 -5.30 2.03 4.54
C ILE A 102 -5.46 3.17 3.55
N VAL A 103 -4.84 4.30 3.85
CA VAL A 103 -4.90 5.49 2.99
C VAL A 103 -3.95 5.33 1.81
N LEU A 104 -4.49 5.40 0.60
CA LEU A 104 -3.75 5.21 -0.64
C LEU A 104 -3.71 6.50 -1.46
N GLY A 105 -2.56 6.77 -2.06
CA GLY A 105 -2.31 7.92 -2.93
C GLY A 105 -0.81 8.21 -3.03
N TRP A 106 -0.41 8.83 -4.14
CA TRP A 106 0.99 9.20 -4.39
C TRP A 106 1.55 10.18 -3.36
N ASP A 107 0.69 11.01 -2.80
CA ASP A 107 0.97 11.99 -1.75
C ASP A 107 0.84 11.42 -0.33
N ARG A 108 0.18 10.27 -0.16
CA ARG A 108 -0.23 9.72 1.15
C ARG A 108 0.42 8.39 1.51
N VAL A 109 1.06 7.74 0.55
CA VAL A 109 1.93 6.59 0.79
C VAL A 109 3.37 7.07 0.80
N PHE A 110 4.14 6.62 1.80
CA PHE A 110 5.48 7.09 2.04
C PHE A 110 6.50 5.98 1.82
N LEU A 111 7.71 6.39 1.50
CA LEU A 111 8.91 5.57 1.46
C LEU A 111 9.84 5.97 2.61
N ASP A 112 10.34 4.99 3.31
CA ASP A 112 11.46 5.18 4.21
C ASP A 112 12.76 5.26 3.38
N PRO A 113 13.45 6.40 3.33
CA PRO A 113 14.62 6.56 2.45
C PRO A 113 15.82 5.71 2.86
N LEU A 114 15.86 5.24 4.12
CA LEU A 114 16.96 4.41 4.63
C LEU A 114 16.76 2.93 4.30
N THR A 115 15.52 2.44 4.41
CA THR A 115 15.22 1.01 4.21
C THR A 115 14.62 0.69 2.85
N GLY A 116 14.04 1.69 2.16
CA GLY A 116 13.26 1.51 0.95
C GLY A 116 11.87 0.90 1.20
N GLU A 117 11.47 0.76 2.45
CA GLU A 117 10.18 0.17 2.83
C GLU A 117 9.03 1.16 2.71
N ALA A 118 7.86 0.65 2.36
CA ALA A 118 6.62 1.40 2.39
C ALA A 118 6.19 1.72 3.83
N ARG A 119 5.64 2.92 4.00
CA ARG A 119 4.96 3.36 5.22
C ARG A 119 3.59 3.91 4.83
N VAL A 120 2.54 3.39 5.44
CA VAL A 120 1.15 3.74 5.11
C VAL A 120 0.39 4.21 6.34
N ALA A 121 -0.57 5.10 6.15
CA ALA A 121 -1.48 5.50 7.19
C ALA A 121 -2.70 4.57 7.21
N TYR A 122 -3.17 4.23 8.38
CA TYR A 122 -4.48 3.60 8.59
C TYR A 122 -5.44 4.64 9.16
N LEU A 123 -6.58 4.88 8.50
CA LEU A 123 -7.54 5.89 8.92
C LEU A 123 -8.55 5.31 9.92
N PRO A 124 -8.43 5.61 11.23
CA PRO A 124 -9.31 5.08 12.28
C PRO A 124 -10.58 5.93 12.42
N VAL A 125 -11.32 6.13 11.31
CA VAL A 125 -12.51 6.99 11.27
C VAL A 125 -13.67 6.21 10.66
N LEU A 126 -14.80 6.15 11.37
CA LEU A 126 -16.04 5.57 10.90
C LEU A 126 -16.81 6.60 10.07
N GLY A 127 -17.44 6.15 8.99
CA GLY A 127 -18.19 7.02 8.09
C GLY A 127 -17.33 7.84 7.12
N ALA A 128 -15.99 7.74 7.20
CA ALA A 128 -15.10 8.44 6.28
C ALA A 128 -15.31 7.96 4.84
N GLN A 129 -15.53 8.91 3.94
CA GLN A 129 -15.65 8.65 2.50
C GLN A 129 -14.42 9.23 1.79
N VAL A 130 -13.30 8.52 1.89
CA VAL A 130 -12.07 8.91 1.23
C VAL A 130 -12.11 8.44 -0.22
N GLN A 131 -12.02 9.38 -1.16
CA GLN A 131 -11.83 9.02 -2.57
C GLN A 131 -10.39 8.57 -2.76
N GLN A 132 -10.22 7.27 -2.96
CA GLN A 132 -8.92 6.64 -3.20
C GLN A 132 -9.07 5.41 -4.08
N PRO A 133 -8.01 4.98 -4.79
CA PRO A 133 -8.03 3.75 -5.56
C PRO A 133 -8.09 2.54 -4.62
N THR A 134 -8.53 1.38 -5.13
CA THR A 134 -8.30 0.11 -4.46
C THR A 134 -6.81 -0.22 -4.42
N ALA A 135 -6.38 -1.11 -3.52
CA ALA A 135 -4.97 -1.51 -3.43
C ALA A 135 -4.43 -2.06 -4.77
N GLY A 136 -5.21 -2.89 -5.47
CA GLY A 136 -4.83 -3.39 -6.79
C GLY A 136 -4.69 -2.29 -7.84
N ALA A 137 -5.61 -1.31 -7.86
CA ALA A 137 -5.54 -0.18 -8.77
C ALA A 137 -4.34 0.73 -8.47
N PHE A 138 -4.07 0.99 -7.19
CA PHE A 138 -2.91 1.77 -6.75
C PHE A 138 -1.59 1.10 -7.15
N LEU A 139 -1.45 -0.20 -6.89
CA LEU A 139 -0.23 -0.94 -7.24
C LEU A 139 -0.04 -1.06 -8.76
N ARG A 140 -1.11 -1.20 -9.52
CA ARG A 140 -1.06 -1.17 -10.98
C ARG A 140 -0.55 0.17 -11.49
N ASP A 141 -1.11 1.26 -10.99
CA ASP A 141 -0.71 2.61 -11.34
C ASP A 141 0.76 2.85 -11.00
N LEU A 142 1.20 2.43 -9.83
CA LEU A 142 2.59 2.50 -9.39
C LEU A 142 3.53 1.73 -10.34
N LEU A 143 3.19 0.51 -10.73
CA LEU A 143 4.00 -0.28 -11.66
C LEU A 143 4.08 0.36 -13.04
N GLN A 144 2.98 0.94 -13.55
CA GLN A 144 2.92 1.61 -14.84
C GLN A 144 3.76 2.90 -14.88
N HIS A 145 3.87 3.60 -13.75
CA HIS A 145 4.66 4.83 -13.63
C HIS A 145 6.09 4.58 -13.15
N THR A 146 6.51 3.31 -13.00
CA THR A 146 7.89 2.98 -12.60
C THR A 146 8.82 3.05 -13.81
N THR A 147 9.82 3.92 -13.74
CA THR A 147 10.93 3.96 -14.69
C THR A 147 12.11 3.17 -14.12
N PHE A 148 12.60 2.17 -14.84
CA PHE A 148 13.70 1.33 -14.37
C PHE A 148 15.07 1.95 -14.68
N ALA A 149 16.03 1.66 -13.80
CA ALA A 149 17.42 2.01 -14.05
C ALA A 149 17.95 1.26 -15.29
N PRO A 150 18.89 1.83 -16.06
CA PRO A 150 19.52 1.16 -17.18
C PRO A 150 20.11 -0.19 -16.77
N ASN A 151 19.92 -1.21 -17.59
CA ASN A 151 20.40 -2.59 -17.39
C ASN A 151 19.77 -3.37 -16.21
N GLU A 152 18.70 -2.86 -15.61
CA GLU A 152 17.93 -3.64 -14.62
C GLU A 152 17.15 -4.78 -15.28
N ASP A 153 17.13 -5.95 -14.61
CA ASP A 153 16.28 -7.06 -15.00
C ASP A 153 14.80 -6.72 -14.77
N SER A 154 14.07 -6.55 -15.85
CA SER A 154 12.64 -6.24 -15.83
C SER A 154 11.74 -7.47 -15.99
N SER A 155 12.29 -8.68 -16.01
CA SER A 155 11.55 -9.94 -16.21
C SER A 155 10.43 -10.18 -15.19
N HIS A 156 10.53 -9.58 -14.01
CA HIS A 156 9.54 -9.63 -12.94
C HIS A 156 8.30 -8.75 -13.20
N ILE A 157 8.40 -7.73 -14.05
CA ILE A 157 7.32 -6.75 -14.27
C ILE A 157 6.06 -7.37 -14.88
N PRO A 158 6.14 -8.18 -15.96
CA PRO A 158 4.96 -8.85 -16.50
C PRO A 158 4.25 -9.73 -15.45
N ILE A 159 5.02 -10.38 -14.57
CA ILE A 159 4.48 -11.22 -13.50
C ILE A 159 3.68 -10.39 -12.52
N LEU A 160 4.25 -9.26 -12.04
CA LEU A 160 3.59 -8.35 -11.11
C LEU A 160 2.37 -7.68 -11.74
N LEU A 161 2.48 -7.20 -13.00
CA LEU A 161 1.35 -6.61 -13.71
C LEU A 161 0.21 -7.63 -13.91
N ASN A 162 0.54 -8.89 -14.22
CA ASN A 162 -0.48 -9.93 -14.33
C ASN A 162 -1.18 -10.16 -12.99
N ALA A 163 -0.44 -10.19 -11.88
CA ALA A 163 -1.01 -10.36 -10.54
C ALA A 163 -1.96 -9.22 -10.15
N VAL A 164 -1.57 -7.96 -10.37
CA VAL A 164 -2.42 -6.81 -10.02
C VAL A 164 -3.59 -6.57 -10.97
N ASN A 165 -3.56 -7.19 -12.17
CA ASN A 165 -4.63 -7.10 -13.17
C ASN A 165 -5.68 -8.21 -13.06
N GLN A 166 -5.51 -9.16 -12.16
CA GLN A 166 -6.48 -10.23 -11.97
C GLN A 166 -7.82 -9.66 -11.46
N THR A 167 -8.92 -10.21 -11.95
CA THR A 167 -10.28 -9.83 -11.52
C THR A 167 -10.48 -10.04 -10.02
N ASN A 168 -9.87 -11.11 -9.48
CA ASN A 168 -9.87 -11.44 -8.06
C ASN A 168 -8.48 -11.16 -7.46
N PHE A 169 -8.05 -9.89 -7.52
CA PHE A 169 -6.79 -9.47 -6.94
C PHE A 169 -6.71 -9.82 -5.44
N SER A 170 -5.64 -10.48 -5.04
CA SER A 170 -5.34 -10.83 -3.64
C SER A 170 -3.97 -10.30 -3.22
N LEU A 171 -3.93 -9.57 -2.11
CA LEU A 171 -2.68 -9.10 -1.51
C LEU A 171 -1.82 -10.27 -1.02
N GLU A 172 -2.44 -11.35 -0.53
CA GLU A 172 -1.76 -12.57 -0.06
C GLU A 172 -1.01 -13.26 -1.21
N GLU A 173 -1.67 -13.41 -2.36
CA GLU A 173 -1.07 -14.02 -3.55
C GLU A 173 0.10 -13.18 -4.07
N LEU A 174 -0.12 -11.85 -4.17
CA LEU A 174 0.94 -10.92 -4.58
C LEU A 174 2.12 -10.98 -3.62
N TYR A 175 1.88 -10.99 -2.31
CA TYR A 175 2.93 -11.10 -1.29
C TYR A 175 3.72 -12.41 -1.43
N GLY A 176 3.03 -13.53 -1.67
CA GLY A 176 3.65 -14.81 -1.94
C GLY A 176 4.58 -14.79 -3.17
N GLN A 177 4.13 -14.17 -4.27
CA GLN A 177 4.94 -14.01 -5.49
C GLN A 177 6.15 -13.10 -5.26
N LEU A 178 5.98 -11.98 -4.56
CA LEU A 178 7.06 -11.06 -4.21
C LEU A 178 8.15 -11.75 -3.38
N ARG A 179 7.79 -12.60 -2.43
CA ARG A 179 8.74 -13.40 -1.65
C ARG A 179 9.52 -14.38 -2.52
N GLN A 180 8.88 -15.00 -3.49
CA GLN A 180 9.55 -15.90 -4.44
C GLN A 180 10.54 -15.15 -5.33
N LEU A 181 10.13 -14.00 -5.88
CA LEU A 181 10.98 -13.11 -6.68
C LEU A 181 12.19 -12.58 -5.90
N SER A 182 12.01 -12.26 -4.64
CA SER A 182 13.10 -11.80 -3.75
C SER A 182 14.06 -12.93 -3.41
N ALA A 183 13.59 -14.18 -3.36
CA ALA A 183 14.43 -15.37 -3.15
C ALA A 183 15.14 -15.88 -4.42
N GLY A 184 15.04 -15.17 -5.55
CA GLY A 184 15.61 -15.58 -6.83
C GLY A 184 14.90 -16.76 -7.51
N LYS A 185 13.69 -17.11 -7.06
CA LYS A 185 12.87 -18.17 -7.65
C LYS A 185 11.86 -17.55 -8.60
N THR A 186 11.79 -18.00 -9.84
CA THR A 186 10.72 -17.59 -10.77
C THR A 186 9.41 -18.22 -10.31
N PRO A 187 8.33 -17.43 -10.09
CA PRO A 187 7.03 -17.99 -9.72
C PRO A 187 6.51 -18.88 -10.83
N VAL A 188 6.08 -20.10 -10.49
CA VAL A 188 5.42 -21.00 -11.42
C VAL A 188 4.01 -20.43 -11.68
N GLN A 189 3.76 -19.98 -12.91
CA GLN A 189 2.41 -19.59 -13.32
C GLN A 189 1.51 -20.84 -13.25
N PRO A 190 0.28 -20.76 -12.70
CA PRO A 190 -0.68 -21.84 -12.83
C PRO A 190 -0.98 -22.04 -14.31
N VAL A 191 -0.60 -23.22 -14.84
CA VAL A 191 -0.89 -23.61 -16.21
C VAL A 191 -2.39 -23.77 -16.33
N THR A 192 -3.06 -22.90 -17.04
CA THR A 192 -4.47 -23.09 -17.43
C THR A 192 -4.53 -24.40 -18.22
N PRO A 193 -5.37 -25.40 -17.85
CA PRO A 193 -5.45 -26.65 -18.59
C PRO A 193 -5.86 -26.35 -20.03
N GLY A 194 -4.95 -26.60 -20.96
CA GLY A 194 -5.23 -26.47 -22.38
C GLY A 194 -6.43 -27.34 -22.78
N LYS A 195 -7.36 -26.73 -23.51
CA LYS A 195 -8.51 -27.37 -24.12
C LYS A 195 -8.06 -28.64 -24.84
N ALA A 196 -8.57 -29.79 -24.39
CA ALA A 196 -8.26 -31.10 -24.99
C ALA A 196 -8.55 -31.07 -26.50
N PRO A 197 -7.73 -31.69 -27.34
CA PRO A 197 -8.02 -31.78 -28.76
C PRO A 197 -9.29 -32.60 -29.00
N GLN A 198 -10.22 -32.02 -29.76
CA GLN A 198 -11.42 -32.74 -30.19
C GLN A 198 -11.03 -33.86 -31.15
N PRO A 199 -11.61 -35.08 -31.04
CA PRO A 199 -11.35 -36.18 -31.95
C PRO A 199 -11.90 -35.84 -33.35
N VAL A 200 -11.03 -35.95 -34.34
CA VAL A 200 -11.39 -35.85 -35.76
C VAL A 200 -12.21 -37.07 -36.11
N GLN A 201 -13.45 -36.87 -36.57
CA GLN A 201 -14.27 -37.95 -37.13
C GLN A 201 -13.73 -38.28 -38.55
N PRO A 202 -13.54 -39.59 -38.89
CA PRO A 202 -13.22 -39.98 -40.25
C PRO A 202 -14.46 -39.92 -41.14
N VAL A 203 -14.22 -39.47 -42.36
CA VAL A 203 -15.15 -39.48 -43.49
C VAL A 203 -15.31 -40.88 -44.03
#